data_5f2431aa2e35e1c25b97476e1032d864
#
_entry.id   5f2431aa2e35e1c25b97476e1032d864
#
_cell.length_a   1.000
_cell.length_b   1.000
_cell.length_c   1.000
_cell.angle_alpha   90.00
_cell.angle_beta   90.00
_cell.angle_gamma   90.00
#
_symmetry.space_group_name_H-M   'P 1'
#
loop_
_entity.id
_entity.type
_entity.pdbx_description
1 polymer ?
#
loop_
_entity_poly.entity_id
_entity_poly.type
_entity_poly.pdbx_seq_one_letter_code
_entity_poly.pdbx_strand_id
1 'polypeptide(L)'
;MAQMKLVVQQRVAYKVTTKRNLRDSVADNLLNQNFNPTGPNQVWAGDVTYCRTGEGWMYLAVVMDLYSRRIVGWHIDKRMTADLVSKALMKAYNLRNPPSGLVFHSDRGSQYTSRRYRKLLDSYKMRASMGDVGACWDNAVVERFFGSLKHDWLLKIPQPTREHMKKDVAEYMRYYNLERLHTANGEKTPVDYENELKKVSGFS
;
A
#
# COMPACT_ATOMS: atom_id res chain seq x y z
N MET A 1 -17.07 -10.52 31.16
CA MET A 1 -17.36 -10.96 29.76
C MET A 1 -18.39 -12.10 29.69
N ALA A 2 -18.37 -13.08 30.57
CA ALA A 2 -19.34 -14.19 30.55
C ALA A 2 -20.81 -13.74 30.69
N GLN A 3 -21.09 -12.69 31.46
CA GLN A 3 -22.46 -12.14 31.63
C GLN A 3 -23.02 -11.45 30.38
N MET A 4 -22.19 -11.00 29.44
CA MET A 4 -22.63 -10.31 28.22
C MET A 4 -22.70 -11.21 27.00
N LYS A 5 -22.47 -12.53 27.14
CA LYS A 5 -22.41 -13.52 26.03
C LYS A 5 -21.54 -13.08 24.85
N LEU A 6 -20.49 -12.30 25.11
CA LEU A 6 -19.56 -11.85 24.08
C LEU A 6 -18.59 -12.99 23.72
N VAL A 7 -18.67 -13.47 22.50
CA VAL A 7 -17.74 -14.45 21.93
C VAL A 7 -16.68 -13.68 21.13
N VAL A 8 -15.42 -13.82 21.55
CA VAL A 8 -14.29 -13.29 20.78
C VAL A 8 -14.10 -14.15 19.54
N GLN A 9 -14.40 -13.62 18.37
CA GLN A 9 -14.01 -14.26 17.11
C GLN A 9 -12.52 -14.05 16.89
N GLN A 10 -11.71 -15.08 17.11
CA GLN A 10 -10.31 -15.07 16.71
C GLN A 10 -10.23 -14.98 15.17
N ARG A 11 -9.40 -14.05 14.68
CA ARG A 11 -9.08 -13.99 13.25
C ARG A 11 -8.42 -15.31 12.86
N VAL A 12 -8.86 -15.89 11.76
CA VAL A 12 -8.26 -17.10 11.17
C VAL A 12 -6.79 -16.83 10.91
N ALA A 13 -5.94 -17.75 11.35
CA ALA A 13 -4.49 -17.67 11.20
C ALA A 13 -4.09 -17.47 9.74
N TYR A 14 -3.01 -16.70 9.54
CA TYR A 14 -2.35 -16.40 8.28
C TYR A 14 -2.28 -17.62 7.34
N LYS A 15 -2.85 -17.47 6.14
CA LYS A 15 -2.75 -18.47 5.07
C LYS A 15 -1.60 -18.10 4.15
N VAL A 16 -0.59 -18.97 4.03
CA VAL A 16 0.48 -18.80 3.04
C VAL A 16 -0.13 -18.83 1.64
N THR A 17 -0.19 -17.69 0.98
CA THR A 17 -0.82 -17.53 -0.33
C THR A 17 0.17 -17.62 -1.50
N THR A 18 1.48 -17.57 -1.24
CA THR A 18 2.52 -17.56 -2.28
C THR A 18 3.64 -18.55 -1.95
N LYS A 19 3.92 -19.49 -2.86
CA LYS A 19 5.14 -20.33 -2.80
C LYS A 19 6.30 -19.56 -3.42
N ARG A 20 7.36 -19.35 -2.63
CA ARG A 20 8.60 -18.67 -3.04
C ARG A 20 9.37 -19.52 -4.04
N ASN A 21 9.91 -18.89 -5.08
CA ASN A 21 10.92 -19.50 -5.94
C ASN A 21 12.31 -19.14 -5.37
N LEU A 22 13.10 -20.12 -4.97
CA LEU A 22 14.43 -19.94 -4.34
C LEU A 22 15.45 -19.19 -5.21
N ARG A 23 15.15 -18.96 -6.49
CA ARG A 23 15.99 -18.22 -7.47
C ARG A 23 15.72 -16.72 -7.50
N ASP A 24 14.71 -16.22 -6.80
CA ASP A 24 14.39 -14.80 -6.78
C ASP A 24 15.35 -14.06 -5.84
N SER A 25 16.08 -13.08 -6.35
CA SER A 25 16.95 -12.26 -5.51
C SER A 25 16.10 -11.36 -4.64
N VAL A 26 16.33 -11.43 -3.33
CA VAL A 26 15.67 -10.63 -2.30
C VAL A 26 16.55 -9.44 -2.00
N ALA A 27 15.97 -8.24 -1.96
CA ALA A 27 16.66 -7.04 -1.51
C ALA A 27 16.79 -7.02 0.01
N ASP A 28 17.81 -6.34 0.52
CA ASP A 28 18.01 -6.15 1.95
C ASP A 28 16.88 -5.31 2.55
N ASN A 29 16.62 -5.49 3.85
CA ASN A 29 15.67 -4.66 4.58
C ASN A 29 16.34 -3.32 4.94
N LEU A 30 16.15 -2.32 4.10
CA LEU A 30 16.67 -0.97 4.32
C LEU A 30 15.82 -0.12 5.27
N LEU A 31 14.56 -0.53 5.49
CA LEU A 31 13.62 0.21 6.31
C LEU A 31 13.83 -0.02 7.81
N ASN A 32 14.18 -1.25 8.22
CA ASN A 32 14.43 -1.64 9.60
C ASN A 32 13.35 -1.09 10.57
N GLN A 33 12.07 -1.21 10.21
CA GLN A 33 10.93 -0.71 10.95
C GLN A 33 10.89 0.82 11.18
N ASN A 34 11.73 1.58 10.50
CA ASN A 34 11.67 3.04 10.54
C ASN A 34 10.64 3.57 9.52
N PHE A 35 9.39 3.70 9.97
CA PHE A 35 8.26 4.16 9.15
C PHE A 35 8.03 5.68 9.17
N ASN A 36 8.97 6.43 9.70
CA ASN A 36 8.84 7.88 9.87
C ASN A 36 9.92 8.64 9.09
N PRO A 37 9.86 8.67 7.75
CA PRO A 37 10.73 9.51 6.95
C PRO A 37 10.50 10.99 7.31
N THR A 38 11.52 11.82 7.10
CA THR A 38 11.49 13.25 7.46
C THR A 38 10.82 14.14 6.41
N GLY A 39 10.53 13.57 5.23
CA GLY A 39 9.87 14.29 4.14
C GLY A 39 9.22 13.36 3.11
N PRO A 40 8.39 13.90 2.23
CA PRO A 40 7.74 13.13 1.18
C PRO A 40 8.76 12.62 0.15
N ASN A 41 8.40 11.52 -0.52
CA ASN A 41 9.18 10.88 -1.58
C ASN A 41 10.57 10.37 -1.13
N GLN A 42 10.76 10.07 0.15
CA GLN A 42 11.96 9.40 0.66
C GLN A 42 11.75 7.89 0.71
N VAL A 43 10.61 7.45 1.21
CA VAL A 43 10.25 6.04 1.35
C VAL A 43 8.81 5.82 0.90
N TRP A 44 8.64 4.94 -0.06
CA TRP A 44 7.34 4.43 -0.43
C TRP A 44 7.20 2.97 -0.01
N ALA A 45 6.01 2.58 0.40
CA ALA A 45 5.67 1.19 0.68
C ALA A 45 4.59 0.70 -0.28
N GLY A 46 4.74 -0.54 -0.73
CA GLY A 46 3.79 -1.18 -1.63
C GLY A 46 3.28 -2.51 -1.08
N ASP A 47 2.01 -2.80 -1.32
CA ASP A 47 1.40 -4.08 -0.98
C ASP A 47 0.19 -4.38 -1.87
N VAL A 48 -0.28 -5.63 -1.83
CA VAL A 48 -1.42 -6.12 -2.61
C VAL A 48 -2.45 -6.74 -1.69
N THR A 49 -3.70 -6.34 -1.87
CA THR A 49 -4.83 -7.01 -1.22
C THR A 49 -5.80 -7.57 -2.24
N TYR A 50 -6.64 -8.51 -1.81
CA TYR A 50 -7.70 -9.07 -2.63
C TYR A 50 -9.07 -8.56 -2.17
N CYS A 51 -9.95 -8.33 -3.14
CA CYS A 51 -11.31 -7.85 -2.97
C CYS A 51 -12.27 -8.83 -3.65
N ARG A 52 -13.34 -9.22 -2.95
CA ARG A 52 -14.34 -10.14 -3.51
C ARG A 52 -15.47 -9.36 -4.16
N THR A 53 -15.89 -9.81 -5.34
CA THR A 53 -17.08 -9.33 -6.04
C THR A 53 -18.00 -10.49 -6.39
N GLY A 54 -19.23 -10.22 -6.80
CA GLY A 54 -20.14 -11.24 -7.33
C GLY A 54 -19.61 -11.96 -8.58
N GLU A 55 -18.72 -11.28 -9.35
CA GLU A 55 -18.06 -11.84 -10.54
C GLU A 55 -16.70 -12.52 -10.23
N GLY A 56 -16.32 -12.65 -8.97
CA GLY A 56 -15.08 -13.28 -8.53
C GLY A 56 -14.08 -12.31 -7.93
N TRP A 57 -12.82 -12.73 -7.83
CA TRP A 57 -11.77 -11.97 -7.16
C TRP A 57 -11.23 -10.83 -8.02
N MET A 58 -10.87 -9.75 -7.33
CA MET A 58 -10.01 -8.67 -7.81
C MET A 58 -8.84 -8.46 -6.87
N TYR A 59 -7.77 -7.90 -7.38
CA TYR A 59 -6.53 -7.61 -6.65
C TYR A 59 -6.20 -6.14 -6.78
N LEU A 60 -5.96 -5.50 -5.65
CA LEU A 60 -5.62 -4.10 -5.55
C LEU A 60 -4.18 -3.96 -5.08
N ALA A 61 -3.32 -3.39 -5.92
CA ALA A 61 -1.99 -2.94 -5.55
C ALA A 61 -2.01 -1.46 -5.21
N VAL A 62 -1.34 -1.08 -4.12
CA VAL A 62 -1.18 0.32 -3.71
C VAL A 62 0.29 0.67 -3.53
N VAL A 63 0.59 1.95 -3.68
CA VAL A 63 1.85 2.58 -3.33
C VAL A 63 1.54 3.74 -2.40
N MET A 64 2.09 3.72 -1.20
CA MET A 64 1.90 4.70 -0.15
C MET A 64 3.21 5.44 0.13
N ASP A 65 3.17 6.76 0.19
CA ASP A 65 4.25 7.56 0.75
C ASP A 65 4.20 7.46 2.28
N LEU A 66 5.26 6.94 2.89
CA LEU A 66 5.27 6.70 4.34
C LEU A 66 5.37 7.97 5.17
N TYR A 67 5.78 9.10 4.60
CA TYR A 67 5.80 10.38 5.29
C TYR A 67 4.40 10.86 5.68
N SER A 68 3.51 10.94 4.69
CA SER A 68 2.16 11.49 4.86
C SER A 68 1.07 10.43 4.95
N ARG A 69 1.41 9.16 4.73
CA ARG A 69 0.45 8.05 4.54
C ARG A 69 -0.40 8.21 3.27
N ARG A 70 -0.03 9.10 2.37
CA ARG A 70 -0.75 9.35 1.12
C ARG A 70 -0.62 8.18 0.16
N ILE A 71 -1.74 7.73 -0.40
CA ILE A 71 -1.72 6.80 -1.52
C ILE A 71 -1.34 7.58 -2.77
N VAL A 72 -0.15 7.33 -3.27
CA VAL A 72 0.44 8.03 -4.43
C VAL A 72 0.25 7.27 -5.74
N GLY A 73 -0.05 5.97 -5.66
CA GLY A 73 -0.37 5.15 -6.83
C GLY A 73 -1.17 3.91 -6.45
N TRP A 74 -2.04 3.49 -7.35
CA TRP A 74 -2.79 2.25 -7.18
C TRP A 74 -3.27 1.68 -8.51
N HIS A 75 -3.46 0.36 -8.55
CA HIS A 75 -4.07 -0.32 -9.68
C HIS A 75 -4.87 -1.53 -9.19
N ILE A 76 -6.00 -1.80 -9.85
CA ILE A 76 -6.87 -2.92 -9.54
C ILE A 76 -7.08 -3.76 -10.81
N ASP A 77 -6.95 -5.08 -10.69
CA ASP A 77 -7.11 -6.03 -11.80
C ASP A 77 -7.69 -7.37 -11.30
N LYS A 78 -8.19 -8.18 -12.22
CA LYS A 78 -8.66 -9.54 -11.96
C LYS A 78 -7.54 -10.57 -11.75
N ARG A 79 -6.29 -10.22 -11.97
CA ARG A 79 -5.12 -11.09 -11.83
C ARG A 79 -4.05 -10.43 -10.95
N MET A 80 -3.48 -11.23 -10.04
CA MET A 80 -2.38 -10.82 -9.18
C MET A 80 -1.05 -11.14 -9.86
N THR A 81 -0.55 -10.23 -10.68
CA THR A 81 0.67 -10.39 -11.49
C THR A 81 1.67 -9.28 -11.22
N ALA A 82 2.92 -9.44 -11.69
CA ALA A 82 3.91 -8.37 -11.66
C ALA A 82 3.44 -7.11 -12.41
N ASP A 83 2.55 -7.25 -13.40
CA ASP A 83 1.95 -6.12 -14.14
C ASP A 83 1.06 -5.26 -13.24
N LEU A 84 0.31 -5.89 -12.31
CA LEU A 84 -0.53 -5.19 -11.35
C LEU A 84 0.28 -4.20 -10.51
N VAL A 85 1.35 -4.67 -9.87
CA VAL A 85 2.21 -3.84 -9.00
C VAL A 85 3.03 -2.82 -9.82
N SER A 86 3.45 -3.20 -11.04
CA SER A 86 4.15 -2.30 -11.94
C SER A 86 3.29 -1.11 -12.35
N LYS A 87 2.01 -1.33 -12.68
CA LYS A 87 1.08 -0.25 -13.03
C LYS A 87 0.79 0.69 -11.86
N ALA A 88 0.70 0.16 -10.64
CA ALA A 88 0.56 0.99 -9.44
C ALA A 88 1.80 1.89 -9.25
N LEU A 89 3.01 1.32 -9.38
CA LEU A 89 4.26 2.06 -9.28
C LEU A 89 4.41 3.12 -10.39
N MET A 90 4.10 2.78 -11.64
CA MET A 90 4.14 3.73 -12.76
C MET A 90 3.24 4.93 -12.53
N LYS A 91 2.02 4.72 -12.01
CA LYS A 91 1.11 5.81 -11.66
C LYS A 91 1.68 6.67 -10.53
N ALA A 92 2.27 6.07 -9.50
CA ALA A 92 2.92 6.78 -8.41
C ALA A 92 4.09 7.64 -8.93
N TYR A 93 4.95 7.05 -9.76
CA TYR A 93 6.08 7.75 -10.36
C TYR A 93 5.64 8.95 -11.20
N ASN A 94 4.68 8.75 -12.09
CA ASN A 94 4.17 9.82 -12.96
C ASN A 94 3.47 10.95 -12.18
N LEU A 95 2.80 10.61 -11.07
CA LEU A 95 2.16 11.61 -10.21
C LEU A 95 3.16 12.44 -9.42
N ARG A 96 4.25 11.81 -8.95
CA ARG A 96 5.14 12.41 -7.94
C ARG A 96 6.48 12.89 -8.50
N ASN A 97 6.93 12.30 -9.62
CA ASN A 97 8.27 12.50 -10.17
C ASN A 97 9.35 12.56 -9.07
N PRO A 98 9.52 11.49 -8.29
CA PRO A 98 10.34 11.51 -7.09
C PRO A 98 11.82 11.63 -7.44
N PRO A 99 12.66 12.11 -6.51
CA PRO A 99 14.11 12.15 -6.70
C PRO A 99 14.69 10.73 -6.81
N SER A 100 15.85 10.61 -7.44
CA SER A 100 16.63 9.37 -7.48
C SER A 100 16.99 8.92 -6.06
N GLY A 101 17.02 7.60 -5.83
CA GLY A 101 17.40 7.03 -4.54
C GLY A 101 16.25 6.82 -3.55
N LEU A 102 15.01 7.16 -3.95
CA LEU A 102 13.82 6.81 -3.17
C LEU A 102 13.84 5.31 -2.82
N VAL A 103 13.56 4.97 -1.56
CA VAL A 103 13.45 3.58 -1.11
C VAL A 103 12.03 3.08 -1.36
N PHE A 104 11.90 1.99 -2.11
CA PHE A 104 10.63 1.29 -2.29
C PHE A 104 10.61 0.01 -1.47
N HIS A 105 9.77 -0.04 -0.45
CA HIS A 105 9.62 -1.17 0.47
C HIS A 105 8.41 -2.03 0.11
N SER A 106 8.58 -3.35 0.16
CA SER A 106 7.50 -4.32 -0.07
C SER A 106 7.74 -5.62 0.71
N ASP A 107 6.74 -6.49 0.70
CA ASP A 107 6.93 -7.89 1.05
C ASP A 107 7.79 -8.63 0.02
N ARG A 108 8.09 -9.91 0.31
CA ARG A 108 8.82 -10.81 -0.60
C ARG A 108 7.91 -11.55 -1.58
N GLY A 109 6.76 -10.99 -1.90
CA GLY A 109 5.82 -11.57 -2.87
C GLY A 109 6.45 -11.73 -4.26
N SER A 110 6.03 -12.77 -4.98
CA SER A 110 6.56 -13.08 -6.33
C SER A 110 6.38 -11.95 -7.33
N GLN A 111 5.41 -11.06 -7.11
CA GLN A 111 5.15 -9.89 -7.92
C GLN A 111 6.29 -8.88 -7.80
N TYR A 112 6.76 -8.62 -6.56
CA TYR A 112 7.83 -7.67 -6.24
C TYR A 112 9.22 -8.22 -6.51
N THR A 113 9.44 -9.54 -6.33
CA THR A 113 10.72 -10.20 -6.64
C THR A 113 10.91 -10.47 -8.13
N SER A 114 9.90 -10.27 -8.97
CA SER A 114 9.95 -10.51 -10.40
C SER A 114 11.02 -9.65 -11.10
N ARG A 115 11.72 -10.23 -12.10
CA ARG A 115 12.71 -9.50 -12.92
C ARG A 115 12.12 -8.25 -13.57
N ARG A 116 10.84 -8.30 -13.97
CA ARG A 116 10.13 -7.16 -14.58
C ARG A 116 10.02 -5.99 -13.62
N TYR A 117 9.59 -6.25 -12.38
CA TYR A 117 9.40 -5.21 -11.38
C TYR A 117 10.72 -4.58 -10.94
N ARG A 118 11.76 -5.41 -10.74
CA ARG A 118 13.10 -4.92 -10.41
C ARG A 118 13.68 -4.02 -11.48
N LYS A 119 13.58 -4.42 -12.77
CA LYS A 119 13.99 -3.54 -13.88
C LYS A 119 13.26 -2.21 -13.91
N LEU A 120 11.98 -2.20 -13.50
CA LEU A 120 11.21 -0.96 -13.40
C LEU A 120 11.73 -0.06 -12.27
N LEU A 121 12.02 -0.61 -11.08
CA LEU A 121 12.65 0.13 -9.98
C LEU A 121 14.00 0.71 -10.40
N ASP A 122 14.85 -0.10 -11.06
CA ASP A 122 16.16 0.32 -11.56
C ASP A 122 16.03 1.47 -12.58
N SER A 123 15.05 1.39 -13.50
CA SER A 123 14.82 2.44 -14.49
C SER A 123 14.40 3.78 -13.87
N TYR A 124 13.74 3.71 -12.71
CA TYR A 124 13.35 4.87 -11.91
C TYR A 124 14.41 5.29 -10.89
N LYS A 125 15.58 4.61 -10.88
CA LYS A 125 16.67 4.82 -9.92
C LYS A 125 16.19 4.73 -8.46
N MET A 126 15.24 3.83 -8.20
CA MET A 126 14.73 3.52 -6.87
C MET A 126 15.52 2.39 -6.23
N ARG A 127 15.64 2.42 -4.92
CA ARG A 127 16.30 1.37 -4.13
C ARG A 127 15.23 0.41 -3.60
N ALA A 128 15.33 -0.87 -3.97
CA ALA A 128 14.45 -1.89 -3.43
C ALA A 128 14.78 -2.17 -1.96
N SER A 129 13.75 -2.34 -1.13
CA SER A 129 13.83 -2.81 0.25
C SER A 129 12.74 -3.86 0.47
N MET A 130 13.07 -4.96 1.16
CA MET A 130 12.11 -6.04 1.39
C MET A 130 12.12 -6.45 2.86
N GLY A 131 10.92 -6.54 3.45
CA GLY A 131 10.75 -7.01 4.82
C GLY A 131 11.29 -8.43 5.02
N ASP A 132 11.62 -8.82 6.25
CA ASP A 132 12.09 -10.15 6.57
C ASP A 132 10.96 -11.20 6.52
N VAL A 133 11.34 -12.46 6.35
CA VAL A 133 10.35 -13.57 6.34
C VAL A 133 9.66 -13.65 7.69
N GLY A 134 8.34 -13.48 7.70
CA GLY A 134 7.54 -13.53 8.93
C GLY A 134 7.49 -12.20 9.71
N ALA A 135 8.17 -11.16 9.27
CA ALA A 135 8.10 -9.82 9.87
C ALA A 135 6.85 -9.09 9.36
N CYS A 136 5.69 -9.45 9.91
CA CYS A 136 4.40 -8.77 9.62
C CYS A 136 4.45 -7.26 9.92
N TRP A 137 5.38 -6.84 10.75
CA TRP A 137 5.54 -5.45 11.18
C TRP A 137 6.10 -4.54 10.08
N ASP A 138 6.84 -5.12 9.12
CA ASP A 138 7.56 -4.34 8.10
C ASP A 138 6.62 -3.68 7.07
N ASN A 139 5.34 -4.06 7.02
CA ASN A 139 4.34 -3.45 6.14
C ASN A 139 3.05 -3.00 6.87
N ALA A 140 3.11 -2.93 8.21
CA ALA A 140 1.95 -2.67 9.08
C ALA A 140 1.14 -1.42 8.70
N VAL A 141 1.78 -0.41 8.12
CA VAL A 141 1.12 0.84 7.73
C VAL A 141 0.19 0.63 6.54
N VAL A 142 0.65 -0.11 5.52
CA VAL A 142 -0.17 -0.43 4.34
C VAL A 142 -1.25 -1.45 4.69
N GLU A 143 -0.93 -2.41 5.57
CA GLU A 143 -1.93 -3.37 6.09
C GLU A 143 -3.07 -2.66 6.83
N ARG A 144 -2.75 -1.63 7.63
CA ARG A 144 -3.75 -0.79 8.30
C ARG A 144 -4.64 -0.05 7.30
N PHE A 145 -4.06 0.47 6.23
CA PHE A 145 -4.82 1.07 5.14
C PHE A 145 -5.82 0.06 4.54
N PHE A 146 -5.37 -1.16 4.23
CA PHE A 146 -6.26 -2.19 3.71
C PHE A 146 -7.34 -2.61 4.72
N GLY A 147 -7.02 -2.62 6.00
CA GLY A 147 -7.99 -2.82 7.06
C GLY A 147 -9.11 -1.78 7.00
N SER A 148 -8.75 -0.49 6.95
CA SER A 148 -9.72 0.61 6.83
C SER A 148 -10.52 0.52 5.53
N LEU A 149 -9.88 0.34 4.38
CA LEU A 149 -10.57 0.18 3.09
C LEU A 149 -11.65 -0.93 3.15
N LYS A 150 -11.29 -2.08 3.70
CA LYS A 150 -12.22 -3.21 3.77
C LYS A 150 -13.34 -3.01 4.80
N HIS A 151 -12.98 -2.66 6.03
CA HIS A 151 -13.95 -2.63 7.13
C HIS A 151 -14.78 -1.35 7.14
N ASP A 152 -14.19 -0.22 6.76
CA ASP A 152 -14.89 1.06 6.81
C ASP A 152 -15.72 1.33 5.55
N TRP A 153 -15.39 0.67 4.42
CA TRP A 153 -16.01 0.94 3.12
C TRP A 153 -16.50 -0.30 2.39
N LEU A 154 -15.62 -1.15 1.86
CA LEU A 154 -15.98 -2.21 0.91
C LEU A 154 -16.91 -3.30 1.49
N LEU A 155 -16.80 -3.63 2.77
CA LEU A 155 -17.66 -4.65 3.40
C LEU A 155 -19.04 -4.11 3.77
N LYS A 156 -19.25 -2.79 3.73
CA LYS A 156 -20.54 -2.15 4.00
C LYS A 156 -21.40 -1.98 2.76
N ILE A 157 -20.81 -2.11 1.58
CA ILE A 157 -21.47 -1.87 0.30
C ILE A 157 -21.43 -3.17 -0.52
N PRO A 158 -22.57 -3.61 -1.08
CA PRO A 158 -22.57 -4.76 -1.99
C PRO A 158 -21.66 -4.53 -3.20
N GLN A 159 -20.85 -5.52 -3.53
CA GLN A 159 -19.92 -5.50 -4.66
C GLN A 159 -20.37 -6.50 -5.76
N PRO A 160 -21.44 -6.19 -6.51
CA PRO A 160 -22.03 -7.14 -7.45
C PRO A 160 -21.10 -7.41 -8.64
N THR A 161 -20.38 -6.41 -9.11
CA THR A 161 -19.55 -6.50 -10.31
C THR A 161 -18.13 -5.98 -10.07
N ARG A 162 -17.21 -6.37 -10.93
CA ARG A 162 -15.83 -5.84 -10.93
C ARG A 162 -15.78 -4.35 -11.25
N GLU A 163 -16.72 -3.87 -12.06
CA GLU A 163 -16.79 -2.45 -12.40
C GLU A 163 -17.25 -1.61 -11.19
N HIS A 164 -18.22 -2.11 -10.43
CA HIS A 164 -18.63 -1.49 -9.17
C HIS A 164 -17.47 -1.38 -8.19
N MET A 165 -16.75 -2.48 -7.97
CA MET A 165 -15.55 -2.51 -7.13
C MET A 165 -14.51 -1.46 -7.54
N LYS A 166 -14.28 -1.28 -8.85
CA LYS A 166 -13.32 -0.26 -9.33
C LYS A 166 -13.75 1.15 -8.98
N LYS A 167 -15.05 1.46 -9.10
CA LYS A 167 -15.60 2.78 -8.74
C LYS A 167 -15.45 3.03 -7.25
N ASP A 168 -15.87 2.08 -6.41
CA ASP A 168 -15.80 2.22 -4.96
C ASP A 168 -14.35 2.36 -4.46
N VAL A 169 -13.42 1.60 -5.04
CA VAL A 169 -12.00 1.76 -4.71
C VAL A 169 -11.50 3.15 -5.11
N ALA A 170 -11.87 3.66 -6.28
CA ALA A 170 -11.48 5.00 -6.72
C ALA A 170 -12.03 6.10 -5.79
N GLU A 171 -13.29 5.98 -5.37
CA GLU A 171 -13.92 6.87 -4.39
C GLU A 171 -13.21 6.83 -3.04
N TYR A 172 -12.92 5.62 -2.54
CA TYR A 172 -12.19 5.48 -1.29
C TYR A 172 -10.79 6.08 -1.35
N MET A 173 -10.04 5.92 -2.46
CA MET A 173 -8.73 6.54 -2.60
C MET A 173 -8.79 8.06 -2.52
N ARG A 174 -9.83 8.66 -3.11
CA ARG A 174 -10.08 10.10 -3.01
C ARG A 174 -10.39 10.50 -1.57
N TYR A 175 -11.37 9.85 -0.94
CA TYR A 175 -11.74 10.07 0.47
C TYR A 175 -10.55 9.93 1.41
N TYR A 176 -9.78 8.84 1.28
CA TYR A 176 -8.63 8.56 2.12
C TYR A 176 -7.56 9.67 2.05
N ASN A 177 -7.26 10.16 0.86
CA ASN A 177 -6.23 11.17 0.66
C ASN A 177 -6.67 12.60 1.01
N LEU A 178 -7.94 12.94 0.80
CA LEU A 178 -8.44 14.33 0.82
C LEU A 178 -9.39 14.63 1.97
N GLU A 179 -10.00 13.63 2.60
CA GLU A 179 -11.07 13.85 3.58
C GLU A 179 -10.79 13.11 4.90
N ARG A 180 -10.19 11.91 4.85
CA ARG A 180 -9.92 11.12 6.04
C ARG A 180 -8.81 11.73 6.90
N LEU A 181 -9.13 12.03 8.16
CA LEU A 181 -8.15 12.51 9.13
C LEU A 181 -7.28 11.36 9.67
N HIS A 182 -6.02 11.64 9.93
CA HIS A 182 -5.04 10.68 10.40
C HIS A 182 -4.33 11.17 11.66
N THR A 183 -4.44 10.42 12.74
CA THR A 183 -3.75 10.74 14.01
C THR A 183 -2.23 10.84 13.83
N ALA A 184 -1.64 9.98 12.98
CA ALA A 184 -0.21 10.03 12.65
C ALA A 184 0.22 11.34 11.94
N ASN A 185 -0.73 12.08 11.36
CA ASN A 185 -0.53 13.35 10.69
C ASN A 185 -1.04 14.54 11.54
N GLY A 186 -1.26 14.34 12.83
CA GLY A 186 -1.83 15.39 13.70
C GLY A 186 -3.25 15.77 13.30
N GLU A 187 -4.11 14.77 13.08
CA GLU A 187 -5.52 14.92 12.69
C GLU A 187 -5.71 15.71 11.38
N LYS A 188 -4.79 15.50 10.41
CA LYS A 188 -4.86 16.09 9.07
C LYS A 188 -5.01 15.01 8.01
N THR A 189 -5.54 15.41 6.85
CA THR A 189 -5.55 14.53 5.69
C THR A 189 -4.13 14.33 5.17
N PRO A 190 -3.83 13.22 4.47
CA PRO A 190 -2.52 13.01 3.85
C PRO A 190 -2.07 14.17 2.95
N VAL A 191 -2.98 14.76 2.20
CA VAL A 191 -2.68 15.87 1.30
C VAL A 191 -2.42 17.16 2.05
N ASP A 192 -3.22 17.48 3.06
CA ASP A 192 -3.02 18.70 3.87
C ASP A 192 -1.72 18.66 4.64
N TYR A 193 -1.37 17.49 5.20
CA TYR A 193 -0.11 17.28 5.90
C TYR A 193 1.11 17.54 5.00
N GLU A 194 1.09 17.09 3.74
CA GLU A 194 2.15 17.39 2.77
C GLU A 194 2.19 18.87 2.38
N ASN A 195 1.03 19.51 2.24
CA ASN A 195 0.95 20.90 1.81
C ASN A 195 1.49 21.88 2.85
N GLU A 196 1.47 21.53 4.13
CA GLU A 196 2.07 22.36 5.18
C GLU A 196 3.59 22.48 5.05
N LEU A 197 4.28 21.38 4.70
CA LEU A 197 5.71 21.45 4.41
C LEU A 197 6.04 22.45 3.31
N LYS A 198 5.22 22.48 2.25
CA LYS A 198 5.43 23.41 1.13
C LYS A 198 5.26 24.86 1.55
N LYS A 199 4.36 25.13 2.50
CA LYS A 199 4.16 26.49 3.04
C LYS A 199 5.32 26.93 3.90
N VAL A 200 5.91 26.04 4.69
CA VAL A 200 7.05 26.33 5.58
C VAL A 200 8.34 26.50 4.75
N SER A 201 8.53 25.73 3.68
CA SER A 201 9.71 25.82 2.81
C SER A 201 9.65 26.95 1.76
N GLY A 202 8.52 27.62 1.61
CA GLY A 202 8.32 28.73 0.67
C GLY A 202 8.60 30.11 1.25
N PHE A 203 9.05 30.21 2.50
CA PHE A 203 9.51 31.46 3.13
C PHE A 203 11.05 31.49 3.19
N SER A 204 11.68 31.59 2.02
CA SER A 204 13.11 31.96 1.90
C SER A 204 13.32 32.73 0.61
#